data_631d594ff49f7b0a385cc4f1124db588
#
_entry.id   631d594ff49f7b0a385cc4f1124db588
#
_cell.length_a   1.000
_cell.length_b   1.000
_cell.length_c   1.000
_cell.angle_alpha   90.00
_cell.angle_beta   90.00
_cell.angle_gamma   90.00
#
_symmetry.space_group_name_H-M   'P 1'
#
loop_
_entity.id
_entity.type
_entity.pdbx_description
1 polymer ?
#
loop_
_entity_poly.entity_id
_entity_poly.type
_entity_poly.pdbx_seq_one_letter_code
_entity_poly.pdbx_strand_id
1 'polypeptide(L)'
;MSEDVVKPASGRRQVARAVALSGVWLALRPRIGAAQAAADTLLNVRQFGAKGDAKSEDTRAIQSAVDAAATRGGAVFLPPGVYRSGELQMRPHVSLTGIPAWDYEHGFGSVIRLADARARCLLNITGAFGATIDGLSLDGAKLGAGVHGVWLNKPDYGKQEDTFRIERCQIANFSGDGVRLTRAWCFSIRHSMIAYNAGDGISLRGWDGFFLDNWFSGNHGAGFAAREENASCTFTGNRIEWNREGILIVGGDGYNITGNFFDRAGTCGLAILGGQQISITGNFIKRSGKNAKPGEYDSSQIRLERTRGVTCSANNLQAGRDDNGSGVWSPSYGIVYKELQHCVIGNNVLHDGALQQLMVDLGGHGEGAVVKDNPGCLSPQPKGSA
;
A
#
# COMPACT_ATOMS: atom_id res chain seq x y z
N MET A 1 21.25 -27.84 60.45
CA MET A 1 21.68 -29.14 59.93
C MET A 1 21.63 -28.94 58.40
N SER A 2 22.74 -28.53 57.97
CA SER A 2 23.83 -28.93 57.02
C SER A 2 23.31 -28.92 55.57
N GLU A 3 23.54 -27.90 54.86
CA GLU A 3 24.59 -27.52 53.88
C GLU A 3 25.25 -28.71 53.20
N ASP A 4 25.13 -28.80 51.91
CA ASP A 4 26.19 -29.34 51.06
C ASP A 4 26.24 -28.59 49.70
N VAL A 5 27.32 -27.82 49.61
CA VAL A 5 27.80 -27.08 48.45
C VAL A 5 28.71 -28.01 47.63
N VAL A 6 28.41 -28.19 46.35
CA VAL A 6 29.34 -28.84 45.42
C VAL A 6 29.94 -27.83 44.47
N LYS A 7 31.26 -27.64 44.58
CA LYS A 7 32.14 -26.85 43.68
C LYS A 7 32.49 -27.64 42.41
N PRO A 8 32.69 -26.97 41.27
CA PRO A 8 33.18 -27.64 40.04
C PRO A 8 34.71 -27.73 40.04
N ALA A 9 35.23 -28.89 39.61
CA ALA A 9 36.64 -29.17 39.45
C ALA A 9 37.15 -28.66 38.10
N SER A 10 38.29 -27.97 38.19
CA SER A 10 39.14 -27.56 37.07
C SER A 10 40.00 -28.72 36.54
N GLY A 11 40.10 -28.90 35.27
CA GLY A 11 40.99 -29.86 34.61
C GLY A 11 41.46 -29.39 33.26
N ARG A 12 42.48 -28.53 33.23
CA ARG A 12 43.27 -28.26 32.03
C ARG A 12 44.15 -29.46 31.71
N ARG A 13 44.03 -30.04 30.54
CA ARG A 13 45.11 -30.81 29.90
C ARG A 13 45.37 -30.23 28.51
N GLN A 14 46.50 -29.55 28.40
CA GLN A 14 47.15 -29.22 27.13
C GLN A 14 47.68 -30.51 26.51
N VAL A 15 47.30 -30.75 25.25
CA VAL A 15 48.02 -31.69 24.38
C VAL A 15 48.44 -30.88 23.12
N ALA A 16 49.69 -30.47 23.16
CA ALA A 16 50.36 -29.95 21.98
C ALA A 16 50.66 -31.14 21.03
N ARG A 17 50.07 -31.16 19.87
CA ARG A 17 50.55 -31.96 18.73
C ARG A 17 50.98 -31.04 17.61
N ALA A 18 52.26 -31.01 17.35
CA ALA A 18 52.85 -30.44 16.18
C ALA A 18 52.35 -31.21 14.93
N VAL A 19 51.67 -30.52 14.02
CA VAL A 19 51.38 -31.03 12.70
C VAL A 19 52.23 -30.24 11.70
N ALA A 20 53.11 -30.95 11.01
CA ALA A 20 53.95 -30.41 9.99
C ALA A 20 53.12 -29.80 8.85
N LEU A 21 53.38 -28.55 8.53
CA LEU A 21 52.84 -27.82 7.38
C LEU A 21 53.55 -28.31 6.11
N SER A 22 52.96 -29.30 5.44
CA SER A 22 53.25 -29.54 4.02
C SER A 22 52.41 -28.54 3.22
N GLY A 23 53.06 -27.53 2.66
CA GLY A 23 52.42 -26.50 1.86
C GLY A 23 51.89 -27.06 0.54
N VAL A 24 50.57 -27.19 0.45
CA VAL A 24 49.89 -27.25 -0.84
C VAL A 24 49.27 -25.88 -1.07
N TRP A 25 49.94 -25.05 -1.85
CA TRP A 25 49.34 -23.86 -2.41
C TRP A 25 48.29 -24.28 -3.44
N LEU A 26 47.06 -24.53 -2.99
CA LEU A 26 45.91 -24.48 -3.90
C LEU A 26 45.71 -23.02 -4.30
N ALA A 27 46.14 -22.67 -5.50
CA ALA A 27 45.79 -21.42 -6.14
C ALA A 27 44.27 -21.33 -6.21
N LEU A 28 43.64 -20.55 -5.29
CA LEU A 28 42.27 -20.08 -5.42
C LEU A 28 42.24 -19.19 -6.68
N ARG A 29 42.02 -19.81 -7.83
CA ARG A 29 41.52 -19.05 -8.99
C ARG A 29 40.14 -18.54 -8.61
N PRO A 30 39.90 -17.20 -8.58
CA PRO A 30 38.58 -16.70 -8.40
C PRO A 30 37.72 -17.31 -9.51
N ARG A 31 36.61 -17.95 -9.13
CA ARG A 31 35.59 -18.41 -10.07
C ARG A 31 34.93 -17.18 -10.70
N ILE A 32 35.57 -16.66 -11.76
CA ILE A 32 35.03 -15.59 -12.61
C ILE A 32 33.67 -16.00 -13.18
N GLY A 33 33.38 -17.30 -13.32
CA GLY A 33 32.10 -17.79 -13.83
C GLY A 33 30.88 -17.49 -13.01
N ALA A 34 30.98 -17.34 -11.68
CA ALA A 34 29.83 -17.02 -10.86
C ALA A 34 29.44 -15.52 -10.94
N ALA A 35 30.42 -14.63 -11.08
CA ALA A 35 30.18 -13.20 -11.31
C ALA A 35 29.64 -12.94 -12.72
N GLN A 36 30.09 -13.71 -13.71
CA GLN A 36 29.62 -13.65 -15.08
C GLN A 36 28.14 -14.12 -15.16
N ALA A 37 27.79 -15.23 -14.51
CA ALA A 37 26.41 -15.73 -14.48
C ALA A 37 25.43 -14.78 -13.77
N ALA A 38 25.89 -14.07 -12.73
CA ALA A 38 25.10 -13.04 -12.07
C ALA A 38 24.95 -11.77 -12.93
N ALA A 39 25.96 -11.41 -13.70
CA ALA A 39 25.92 -10.29 -14.66
C ALA A 39 24.96 -10.58 -15.84
N ASP A 40 24.80 -11.84 -16.21
CA ASP A 40 23.92 -12.26 -17.30
C ASP A 40 22.41 -12.22 -16.93
N THR A 41 22.07 -12.04 -15.65
CA THR A 41 20.67 -11.96 -15.18
C THR A 41 20.17 -10.54 -14.92
N LEU A 42 21.06 -9.54 -14.86
CA LEU A 42 20.71 -8.13 -14.66
C LEU A 42 21.01 -7.34 -15.94
N LEU A 43 19.93 -6.98 -16.64
CA LEU A 43 20.01 -6.24 -17.91
C LEU A 43 19.86 -4.74 -17.64
N ASN A 44 20.86 -3.94 -18.02
CA ASN A 44 20.76 -2.48 -17.91
C ASN A 44 20.07 -1.90 -19.16
N VAL A 45 18.99 -1.13 -18.97
CA VAL A 45 18.22 -0.55 -20.08
C VAL A 45 19.07 0.33 -21.01
N ARG A 46 20.18 0.90 -20.52
CA ARG A 46 21.09 1.69 -21.35
C ARG A 46 21.82 0.85 -22.39
N GLN A 47 22.02 -0.43 -22.14
CA GLN A 47 22.58 -1.37 -23.13
C GLN A 47 21.63 -1.62 -24.31
N PHE A 48 20.33 -1.34 -24.11
CA PHE A 48 19.27 -1.41 -25.13
C PHE A 48 18.99 -0.06 -25.79
N GLY A 49 19.75 0.98 -25.41
CA GLY A 49 19.67 2.31 -26.01
C GLY A 49 18.86 3.33 -25.23
N ALA A 50 18.33 2.98 -24.04
CA ALA A 50 17.64 3.95 -23.19
C ALA A 50 18.61 5.02 -22.68
N LYS A 51 18.17 6.29 -22.70
CA LYS A 51 19.01 7.43 -22.31
C LYS A 51 18.72 7.92 -20.90
N GLY A 52 17.46 7.97 -20.49
CA GLY A 52 17.05 8.49 -19.19
C GLY A 52 17.40 9.97 -19.00
N ASP A 53 17.37 10.76 -20.08
CA ASP A 53 17.78 12.17 -20.15
C ASP A 53 16.60 13.15 -20.06
N ALA A 54 15.41 12.68 -19.73
CA ALA A 54 14.14 13.41 -19.69
C ALA A 54 13.65 13.95 -21.06
N LYS A 55 14.33 13.68 -22.14
CA LYS A 55 14.04 14.19 -23.49
C LYS A 55 13.76 13.09 -24.48
N SER A 56 14.62 12.08 -24.52
CA SER A 56 14.51 10.96 -25.44
C SER A 56 13.32 10.07 -25.09
N GLU A 57 12.76 9.44 -26.10
CA GLU A 57 11.72 8.43 -25.97
C GLU A 57 12.41 7.07 -25.74
N ASP A 58 12.18 6.44 -24.59
CA ASP A 58 12.90 5.25 -24.12
C ASP A 58 12.03 3.98 -24.13
N THR A 59 10.75 4.05 -24.53
CA THR A 59 9.79 2.92 -24.45
C THR A 59 10.35 1.66 -25.10
N ARG A 60 10.83 1.78 -26.35
CA ARG A 60 11.32 0.63 -27.11
C ARG A 60 12.54 -0.01 -26.45
N ALA A 61 13.45 0.82 -25.93
CA ALA A 61 14.66 0.33 -25.26
C ALA A 61 14.32 -0.41 -23.96
N ILE A 62 13.43 0.16 -23.12
CA ILE A 62 12.98 -0.48 -21.89
C ILE A 62 12.22 -1.77 -22.20
N GLN A 63 11.29 -1.73 -23.16
CA GLN A 63 10.52 -2.92 -23.54
C GLN A 63 11.43 -4.04 -24.06
N SER A 64 12.43 -3.71 -24.88
CA SER A 64 13.38 -4.71 -25.39
C SER A 64 14.18 -5.35 -24.26
N ALA A 65 14.56 -4.60 -23.22
CA ALA A 65 15.21 -5.14 -22.05
C ALA A 65 14.29 -6.09 -21.25
N VAL A 66 13.01 -5.69 -21.07
CA VAL A 66 11.99 -6.53 -20.39
C VAL A 66 11.75 -7.82 -21.17
N ASP A 67 11.62 -7.75 -22.49
CA ASP A 67 11.40 -8.92 -23.36
C ASP A 67 12.63 -9.84 -23.36
N ALA A 68 13.84 -9.30 -23.36
CA ALA A 68 15.08 -10.07 -23.24
C ALA A 68 15.19 -10.77 -21.86
N ALA A 69 14.84 -10.08 -20.76
CA ALA A 69 14.83 -10.66 -19.43
C ALA A 69 13.84 -11.83 -19.31
N ALA A 70 12.71 -11.74 -19.99
CA ALA A 70 11.65 -12.76 -19.94
C ALA A 70 12.09 -14.12 -20.52
N THR A 71 13.11 -14.17 -21.37
CA THR A 71 13.56 -15.43 -22.00
C THR A 71 14.18 -16.40 -21.01
N ARG A 72 14.67 -15.91 -19.85
CA ARG A 72 15.37 -16.72 -18.83
C ARG A 72 14.86 -16.51 -17.41
N GLY A 73 13.93 -15.55 -17.23
CA GLY A 73 13.65 -14.93 -15.96
C GLY A 73 14.85 -14.07 -15.53
N GLY A 74 14.65 -12.81 -15.20
CA GLY A 74 15.74 -11.93 -14.84
C GLY A 74 15.29 -10.55 -14.40
N ALA A 75 16.27 -9.70 -14.11
CA ALA A 75 16.02 -8.33 -13.69
C ALA A 75 16.46 -7.33 -14.76
N VAL A 76 15.65 -6.29 -14.92
CA VAL A 76 15.94 -5.13 -15.75
C VAL A 76 16.24 -3.96 -14.83
N PHE A 77 17.42 -3.40 -14.92
CA PHE A 77 17.83 -2.28 -14.10
C PHE A 77 17.77 -0.96 -14.86
N LEU A 78 17.10 -0.01 -14.27
CA LEU A 78 17.07 1.38 -14.69
C LEU A 78 18.05 2.18 -13.81
N PRO A 79 19.21 2.60 -14.30
CA PRO A 79 20.05 3.57 -13.57
C PRO A 79 19.31 4.87 -13.28
N PRO A 80 19.78 5.68 -12.30
CA PRO A 80 19.20 7.00 -12.06
C PRO A 80 19.07 7.82 -13.34
N GLY A 81 17.90 8.42 -13.53
CA GLY A 81 17.53 9.22 -14.71
C GLY A 81 16.02 9.29 -14.91
N VAL A 82 15.58 10.11 -15.84
CA VAL A 82 14.17 10.26 -16.21
C VAL A 82 13.95 9.67 -17.60
N TYR A 83 13.31 8.51 -17.65
CA TYR A 83 13.02 7.76 -18.86
C TYR A 83 11.61 8.08 -19.32
N ARG A 84 11.47 8.77 -20.46
CA ARG A 84 10.14 9.05 -21.05
C ARG A 84 9.64 7.81 -21.77
N SER A 85 8.44 7.37 -21.43
CA SER A 85 7.91 6.12 -21.97
C SER A 85 6.40 6.18 -22.21
N GLY A 86 5.95 5.53 -23.26
CA GLY A 86 4.57 5.09 -23.43
C GLY A 86 4.27 3.87 -22.56
N GLU A 87 3.19 3.14 -22.89
CA GLU A 87 2.80 1.91 -22.19
C GLU A 87 3.90 0.83 -22.33
N LEU A 88 4.29 0.24 -21.19
CA LEU A 88 5.21 -0.89 -21.11
C LEU A 88 4.45 -2.16 -20.67
N GLN A 89 4.67 -3.26 -21.38
CA GLN A 89 4.12 -4.56 -21.02
C GLN A 89 5.10 -5.36 -20.21
N MET A 90 4.80 -5.59 -18.95
CA MET A 90 5.59 -6.48 -18.09
C MET A 90 5.42 -7.94 -18.51
N ARG A 91 6.42 -8.76 -18.18
CA ARG A 91 6.46 -10.19 -18.51
C ARG A 91 6.51 -11.04 -17.24
N PRO A 92 6.07 -12.32 -17.32
CA PRO A 92 6.18 -13.23 -16.18
C PRO A 92 7.61 -13.35 -15.68
N HIS A 93 7.76 -13.39 -14.36
CA HIS A 93 9.02 -13.60 -13.66
C HIS A 93 10.13 -12.60 -14.00
N VAL A 94 9.76 -11.40 -14.46
CA VAL A 94 10.70 -10.30 -14.70
C VAL A 94 10.63 -9.30 -13.56
N SER A 95 11.78 -8.94 -13.01
CA SER A 95 11.92 -7.84 -12.07
C SER A 95 12.33 -6.57 -12.82
N LEU A 96 11.56 -5.50 -12.70
CA LEU A 96 11.91 -4.16 -13.16
C LEU A 96 12.37 -3.36 -11.94
N THR A 97 13.64 -3.01 -11.88
CA THR A 97 14.25 -2.45 -10.67
C THR A 97 15.02 -1.16 -10.94
N GLY A 98 15.08 -0.30 -9.95
CA GLY A 98 15.78 0.98 -10.01
C GLY A 98 16.36 1.42 -8.67
N ILE A 99 16.70 2.69 -8.60
CA ILE A 99 17.13 3.35 -7.37
C ILE A 99 15.93 4.09 -6.80
N PRO A 100 15.41 3.67 -5.63
CA PRO A 100 14.19 4.25 -5.07
C PRO A 100 14.38 5.72 -4.67
N ALA A 101 13.33 6.51 -4.85
CA ALA A 101 13.21 7.84 -4.31
C ALA A 101 11.82 8.02 -3.71
N TRP A 102 11.77 8.59 -2.51
CA TRP A 102 10.55 8.89 -1.79
C TRP A 102 10.51 10.40 -1.55
N ASP A 103 9.81 11.09 -2.43
CA ASP A 103 9.73 12.54 -2.39
C ASP A 103 8.37 13.00 -2.88
N TYR A 104 7.77 13.98 -2.23
CA TYR A 104 6.52 14.57 -2.65
C TYR A 104 6.66 15.53 -3.84
N GLU A 105 7.81 16.11 -4.02
CA GLU A 105 8.01 17.22 -4.98
C GLU A 105 8.76 16.80 -6.24
N HIS A 106 9.74 15.91 -6.15
CA HIS A 106 10.65 15.62 -7.24
C HIS A 106 10.91 14.11 -7.34
N GLY A 107 10.66 13.57 -8.50
CA GLY A 107 11.08 12.20 -8.81
C GLY A 107 12.60 12.14 -8.99
N PHE A 108 13.32 11.77 -7.94
CA PHE A 108 14.73 11.41 -8.01
C PHE A 108 14.92 9.92 -8.28
N GLY A 109 16.15 9.49 -8.43
CA GLY A 109 16.48 8.09 -8.68
C GLY A 109 16.07 7.66 -10.08
N SER A 110 15.43 6.50 -10.18
CA SER A 110 15.02 5.90 -11.44
C SER A 110 13.56 6.22 -11.72
N VAL A 111 13.31 7.17 -12.62
CA VAL A 111 11.98 7.67 -12.95
C VAL A 111 11.55 7.18 -14.33
N ILE A 112 10.39 6.53 -14.43
CA ILE A 112 9.70 6.30 -15.69
C ILE A 112 8.56 7.31 -15.77
N ARG A 113 8.65 8.22 -16.74
CA ARG A 113 7.66 9.28 -16.93
C ARG A 113 6.81 9.02 -18.15
N LEU A 114 5.49 9.05 -17.98
CA LEU A 114 4.55 8.91 -19.07
C LEU A 114 4.81 9.95 -20.17
N ALA A 115 4.84 9.50 -21.42
CA ALA A 115 5.05 10.33 -22.61
C ALA A 115 3.91 10.24 -23.63
N ASP A 116 3.01 9.26 -23.53
CA ASP A 116 1.85 9.12 -24.40
C ASP A 116 0.54 9.39 -23.64
N ALA A 117 -0.11 10.49 -23.94
CA ALA A 117 -1.39 10.87 -23.36
C ALA A 117 -2.56 9.95 -23.73
N ARG A 118 -2.39 9.06 -24.71
CA ARG A 118 -3.41 8.10 -25.18
C ARG A 118 -3.18 6.70 -24.62
N ALA A 119 -2.11 6.48 -23.88
CA ALA A 119 -1.85 5.22 -23.19
C ALA A 119 -2.98 4.90 -22.20
N ARG A 120 -3.24 3.62 -21.96
CA ARG A 120 -4.17 3.18 -20.91
C ARG A 120 -3.49 3.25 -19.54
N CYS A 121 -2.20 2.95 -19.53
CA CYS A 121 -1.39 2.92 -18.32
C CYS A 121 0.09 3.12 -18.68
N LEU A 122 0.93 3.30 -17.67
CA LEU A 122 2.38 3.28 -17.84
C LEU A 122 2.94 1.86 -17.81
N LEU A 123 2.57 1.07 -16.79
CA LEU A 123 2.96 -0.34 -16.67
C LEU A 123 1.74 -1.26 -16.74
N ASN A 124 1.65 -2.04 -17.78
CA ASN A 124 0.67 -3.11 -17.92
C ASN A 124 1.27 -4.41 -17.38
N ILE A 125 0.72 -4.91 -16.28
CA ILE A 125 1.15 -6.15 -15.63
C ILE A 125 0.18 -7.32 -15.87
N THR A 126 -0.76 -7.17 -16.82
CA THR A 126 -1.69 -8.24 -17.16
C THR A 126 -0.92 -9.46 -17.69
N GLY A 127 -1.07 -10.59 -17.01
CA GLY A 127 -0.37 -11.84 -17.33
C GLY A 127 1.10 -11.88 -16.90
N ALA A 128 1.59 -10.88 -16.18
CA ALA A 128 2.97 -10.83 -15.68
C ALA A 128 3.12 -11.55 -14.33
N PHE A 129 2.82 -12.83 -14.28
CA PHE A 129 2.88 -13.67 -13.08
C PHE A 129 4.27 -13.60 -12.43
N GLY A 130 4.31 -13.38 -11.12
CA GLY A 130 5.55 -13.32 -10.36
C GLY A 130 6.48 -12.15 -10.71
N ALA A 131 5.99 -11.15 -11.44
CA ALA A 131 6.76 -9.95 -11.74
C ALA A 131 7.00 -9.11 -10.48
N THR A 132 8.12 -8.41 -10.45
CA THR A 132 8.43 -7.45 -9.38
C THR A 132 8.69 -6.07 -9.99
N ILE A 133 8.12 -5.03 -9.39
CA ILE A 133 8.39 -3.62 -9.68
C ILE A 133 9.00 -3.04 -8.42
N ASP A 134 10.26 -2.64 -8.45
CA ASP A 134 11.00 -2.31 -7.25
C ASP A 134 11.87 -1.07 -7.41
N GLY A 135 11.74 -0.12 -6.48
CA GLY A 135 12.63 1.03 -6.40
C GLY A 135 12.47 2.03 -7.56
N LEU A 136 11.28 2.18 -8.10
CA LEU A 136 11.00 3.07 -9.24
C LEU A 136 10.05 4.20 -8.86
N SER A 137 10.27 5.37 -9.48
CA SER A 137 9.25 6.42 -9.52
C SER A 137 8.50 6.33 -10.85
N LEU A 138 7.20 6.05 -10.79
CA LEU A 138 6.29 6.05 -11.92
C LEU A 138 5.53 7.38 -11.91
N ASP A 139 5.81 8.24 -12.88
CA ASP A 139 5.26 9.59 -12.96
C ASP A 139 4.31 9.71 -14.16
N GLY A 140 3.03 9.94 -13.90
CA GLY A 140 2.00 10.13 -14.92
C GLY A 140 2.07 11.47 -15.63
N ALA A 141 2.90 12.42 -15.14
CA ALA A 141 3.05 13.77 -15.70
C ALA A 141 1.72 14.52 -15.87
N LYS A 142 0.64 14.05 -15.24
CA LYS A 142 -0.75 14.53 -15.40
C LYS A 142 -1.24 14.48 -16.85
N LEU A 143 -0.69 13.57 -17.65
CA LEU A 143 -1.02 13.43 -19.08
C LEU A 143 -2.29 12.61 -19.29
N GLY A 144 -3.00 12.94 -20.38
CA GLY A 144 -4.16 12.21 -20.86
C GLY A 144 -5.38 12.31 -19.96
N ALA A 145 -6.31 11.38 -20.18
CA ALA A 145 -7.52 11.25 -19.36
C ALA A 145 -7.72 9.77 -18.99
N GLY A 146 -7.80 9.47 -17.70
CA GLY A 146 -8.00 8.10 -17.21
C GLY A 146 -6.80 7.18 -17.42
N VAL A 147 -5.58 7.71 -17.55
CA VAL A 147 -4.36 6.92 -17.67
C VAL A 147 -3.89 6.46 -16.29
N HIS A 148 -3.68 5.16 -16.12
CA HIS A 148 -3.29 4.54 -14.87
C HIS A 148 -1.78 4.36 -14.74
N GLY A 149 -1.26 4.31 -13.50
CA GLY A 149 0.16 4.03 -13.27
C GLY A 149 0.50 2.57 -13.55
N VAL A 150 -0.07 1.69 -12.77
CA VAL A 150 0.03 0.23 -12.95
C VAL A 150 -1.36 -0.32 -13.24
N TRP A 151 -1.46 -1.19 -14.23
CA TRP A 151 -2.73 -1.74 -14.66
C TRP A 151 -2.67 -3.25 -14.87
N LEU A 152 -3.63 -3.95 -14.23
CA LEU A 152 -3.90 -5.36 -14.45
C LEU A 152 -5.38 -5.51 -14.80
N ASN A 153 -5.68 -6.14 -15.94
CA ASN A 153 -7.06 -6.38 -16.34
C ASN A 153 -7.19 -7.76 -16.99
N LYS A 154 -7.74 -8.70 -16.24
CA LYS A 154 -7.99 -10.06 -16.72
C LYS A 154 -9.47 -10.25 -17.06
N PRO A 155 -9.83 -11.09 -18.04
CA PRO A 155 -11.21 -11.44 -18.36
C PRO A 155 -11.85 -12.30 -17.24
N ASP A 156 -11.05 -13.10 -16.56
CA ASP A 156 -11.40 -13.96 -15.41
C ASP A 156 -10.23 -14.05 -14.43
N TYR A 157 -10.40 -14.78 -13.32
CA TYR A 157 -9.34 -14.94 -12.33
C TYR A 157 -8.23 -15.90 -12.76
N GLY A 158 -8.54 -16.82 -13.67
CA GLY A 158 -7.59 -17.83 -14.11
C GLY A 158 -7.29 -18.89 -13.04
N LYS A 159 -6.35 -19.78 -13.35
CA LYS A 159 -5.91 -20.85 -12.44
C LYS A 159 -4.58 -20.53 -11.75
N GLN A 160 -3.85 -19.54 -12.26
CA GLN A 160 -2.53 -19.16 -11.77
C GLN A 160 -2.63 -17.85 -10.99
N GLU A 161 -2.01 -17.86 -9.82
CA GLU A 161 -1.85 -16.69 -8.95
C GLU A 161 -1.01 -15.61 -9.65
N ASP A 162 -1.39 -14.34 -9.47
CA ASP A 162 -0.64 -13.23 -10.06
C ASP A 162 0.73 -13.07 -9.42
N THR A 163 0.83 -13.22 -8.12
CA THR A 163 2.05 -13.18 -7.29
C THR A 163 3.01 -12.03 -7.60
N PHE A 164 2.50 -10.97 -8.25
CA PHE A 164 3.31 -9.78 -8.49
C PHE A 164 3.59 -9.01 -7.21
N ARG A 165 4.67 -8.24 -7.23
CA ARG A 165 5.07 -7.37 -6.12
C ARG A 165 5.37 -5.96 -6.61
N ILE A 166 4.92 -4.96 -5.84
CA ILE A 166 5.30 -3.56 -6.01
C ILE A 166 5.95 -3.14 -4.70
N GLU A 167 7.23 -2.80 -4.75
CA GLU A 167 8.00 -2.51 -3.56
C GLU A 167 8.83 -1.24 -3.74
N ARG A 168 8.89 -0.39 -2.70
CA ARG A 168 9.73 0.81 -2.66
C ARG A 168 9.54 1.75 -3.86
N CYS A 169 8.31 1.80 -4.37
CA CYS A 169 7.96 2.62 -5.52
C CYS A 169 7.28 3.92 -5.12
N GLN A 170 7.42 4.94 -5.96
CA GLN A 170 6.53 6.09 -5.99
C GLN A 170 5.63 5.98 -7.23
N ILE A 171 4.31 6.12 -7.07
CA ILE A 171 3.36 6.06 -8.18
C ILE A 171 2.47 7.29 -8.10
N ALA A 172 2.71 8.27 -8.96
CA ALA A 172 2.12 9.59 -8.78
C ALA A 172 1.73 10.28 -10.10
N ASN A 173 0.85 11.29 -9.97
CA ASN A 173 0.46 12.21 -11.03
C ASN A 173 -0.22 11.57 -12.24
N PHE A 174 -0.88 10.43 -12.08
CA PHE A 174 -1.67 9.81 -13.12
C PHE A 174 -3.05 10.47 -13.22
N SER A 175 -3.58 10.58 -14.46
CA SER A 175 -4.92 11.11 -14.70
C SER A 175 -6.04 10.09 -14.43
N GLY A 176 -5.69 8.84 -14.17
CA GLY A 176 -6.55 7.78 -13.66
C GLY A 176 -6.12 7.37 -12.25
N ASP A 177 -6.20 6.08 -11.94
CA ASP A 177 -5.76 5.51 -10.67
C ASP A 177 -4.24 5.32 -10.64
N GLY A 178 -3.65 5.39 -9.46
CA GLY A 178 -2.24 5.02 -9.31
C GLY A 178 -2.01 3.56 -9.66
N VAL A 179 -2.81 2.67 -9.09
CA VAL A 179 -2.80 1.22 -9.39
C VAL A 179 -4.23 0.76 -9.62
N ARG A 180 -4.51 0.18 -10.78
CA ARG A 180 -5.81 -0.40 -11.10
C ARG A 180 -5.71 -1.89 -11.33
N LEU A 181 -6.40 -2.67 -10.51
CA LEU A 181 -6.37 -4.12 -10.51
C LEU A 181 -7.76 -4.68 -10.75
N THR A 182 -7.94 -5.42 -11.85
CA THR A 182 -9.19 -6.08 -12.18
C THR A 182 -8.97 -7.58 -12.25
N ARG A 183 -9.59 -8.31 -11.32
CA ARG A 183 -9.46 -9.76 -11.11
C ARG A 183 -8.02 -10.18 -10.79
N ALA A 184 -7.35 -9.36 -9.95
CA ALA A 184 -6.05 -9.70 -9.37
C ALA A 184 -6.23 -10.55 -8.10
N TRP A 185 -5.31 -11.49 -7.87
CA TRP A 185 -5.28 -12.28 -6.65
C TRP A 185 -3.88 -12.78 -6.28
N CYS A 186 -3.60 -12.95 -4.98
CA CYS A 186 -2.29 -13.29 -4.43
C CYS A 186 -1.20 -12.29 -4.84
N PHE A 187 -1.19 -11.09 -4.28
CA PHE A 187 -0.21 -10.06 -4.61
C PHE A 187 0.20 -9.24 -3.39
N SER A 188 1.26 -8.45 -3.54
CA SER A 188 1.75 -7.58 -2.47
C SER A 188 2.17 -6.21 -2.99
N ILE A 189 1.74 -5.15 -2.28
CA ILE A 189 2.18 -3.77 -2.48
C ILE A 189 2.67 -3.26 -1.13
N ARG A 190 3.96 -2.91 -1.04
CA ARG A 190 4.56 -2.50 0.23
C ARG A 190 5.62 -1.41 0.08
N HIS A 191 5.86 -0.70 1.19
CA HIS A 191 6.90 0.33 1.30
C HIS A 191 6.83 1.36 0.16
N SER A 192 5.63 1.65 -0.36
CA SER A 192 5.44 2.46 -1.57
C SER A 192 4.60 3.70 -1.28
N MET A 193 4.86 4.78 -2.02
CA MET A 193 4.08 6.00 -1.98
C MET A 193 3.18 6.06 -3.21
N ILE A 194 1.87 6.13 -3.02
CA ILE A 194 0.89 6.22 -4.08
C ILE A 194 0.12 7.52 -3.89
N ALA A 195 0.44 8.54 -4.70
CA ALA A 195 0.04 9.90 -4.38
C ALA A 195 -0.35 10.75 -5.59
N TYR A 196 -1.21 11.74 -5.35
CA TYR A 196 -1.58 12.78 -6.32
C TYR A 196 -2.17 12.25 -7.64
N ASN A 197 -2.81 11.09 -7.62
CA ASN A 197 -3.51 10.55 -8.77
C ASN A 197 -4.92 11.15 -8.85
N ALA A 198 -5.43 11.38 -10.06
CA ALA A 198 -6.76 11.96 -10.25
C ALA A 198 -7.89 10.97 -9.94
N GLY A 199 -7.62 9.68 -9.97
CA GLY A 199 -8.49 8.60 -9.52
C GLY A 199 -8.19 8.16 -8.08
N ASP A 200 -8.41 6.87 -7.83
CA ASP A 200 -8.04 6.23 -6.57
C ASP A 200 -6.52 6.01 -6.50
N GLY A 201 -5.95 6.00 -5.31
CA GLY A 201 -4.58 5.52 -5.14
C GLY A 201 -4.47 4.08 -5.62
N ILE A 202 -5.30 3.19 -5.07
CA ILE A 202 -5.50 1.83 -5.57
C ILE A 202 -6.98 1.57 -5.79
N SER A 203 -7.35 1.07 -6.96
CA SER A 203 -8.67 0.54 -7.29
C SER A 203 -8.57 -0.98 -7.47
N LEU A 204 -9.26 -1.75 -6.62
CA LEU A 204 -9.21 -3.20 -6.60
C LEU A 204 -10.57 -3.82 -6.93
N ARG A 205 -10.56 -4.79 -7.84
CA ARG A 205 -11.49 -5.89 -7.98
C ARG A 205 -10.67 -7.18 -7.92
N GLY A 206 -10.74 -7.91 -6.81
CA GLY A 206 -9.86 -9.05 -6.59
C GLY A 206 -9.68 -9.39 -5.11
N TRP A 207 -8.75 -10.29 -4.79
CA TRP A 207 -8.54 -10.77 -3.43
C TRP A 207 -7.10 -11.17 -3.11
N ASP A 208 -6.86 -11.57 -1.85
CA ASP A 208 -5.59 -12.04 -1.31
C ASP A 208 -4.46 -11.02 -1.49
N GLY A 209 -4.78 -9.73 -1.29
CA GLY A 209 -3.83 -8.63 -1.39
C GLY A 209 -3.20 -8.24 -0.06
N PHE A 210 -1.89 -7.99 -0.06
CA PHE A 210 -1.17 -7.43 1.07
C PHE A 210 -0.78 -5.98 0.78
N PHE A 211 -1.25 -5.04 1.61
CA PHE A 211 -0.93 -3.61 1.58
C PHE A 211 -0.21 -3.24 2.86
N LEU A 212 1.13 -3.21 2.84
CA LEU A 212 1.96 -3.11 4.04
C LEU A 212 2.89 -1.89 3.97
N ASP A 213 2.88 -1.06 5.02
CA ASP A 213 3.79 0.06 5.19
C ASP A 213 3.81 1.04 3.99
N ASN A 214 2.64 1.28 3.38
CA ASN A 214 2.51 2.20 2.26
C ASN A 214 2.06 3.60 2.73
N TRP A 215 2.27 4.57 1.86
CA TRP A 215 1.75 5.93 2.01
C TRP A 215 0.81 6.25 0.85
N PHE A 216 -0.48 6.39 1.16
CA PHE A 216 -1.52 6.80 0.21
C PHE A 216 -1.87 8.26 0.49
N SER A 217 -1.53 9.19 -0.41
CA SER A 217 -1.66 10.60 -0.11
C SER A 217 -2.15 11.45 -1.28
N GLY A 218 -3.11 12.30 -1.02
CA GLY A 218 -3.55 13.33 -1.97
C GLY A 218 -4.20 12.80 -3.25
N ASN A 219 -4.70 11.56 -3.27
CA ASN A 219 -5.43 11.05 -4.40
C ASN A 219 -6.85 11.68 -4.43
N HIS A 220 -7.33 12.07 -5.62
CA HIS A 220 -8.65 12.71 -5.75
C HIS A 220 -9.80 11.72 -5.57
N GLY A 221 -9.56 10.42 -5.73
CA GLY A 221 -10.40 9.33 -5.27
C GLY A 221 -10.03 8.88 -3.86
N ALA A 222 -10.38 7.64 -3.51
CA ALA A 222 -9.96 7.00 -2.27
C ALA A 222 -8.46 6.70 -2.26
N GLY A 223 -7.84 6.62 -1.07
CA GLY A 223 -6.51 6.04 -0.95
C GLY A 223 -6.51 4.59 -1.44
N PHE A 224 -7.50 3.83 -0.98
CA PHE A 224 -7.83 2.51 -1.51
C PHE A 224 -9.33 2.38 -1.70
N ALA A 225 -9.76 1.82 -2.83
CA ALA A 225 -11.14 1.48 -3.08
C ALA A 225 -11.31 0.08 -3.65
N ALA A 226 -12.27 -0.67 -3.10
CA ALA A 226 -12.76 -1.91 -3.65
C ALA A 226 -14.28 -1.84 -3.74
N ARG A 227 -14.84 -1.89 -4.96
CA ARG A 227 -16.27 -1.65 -5.19
C ARG A 227 -17.01 -2.85 -5.75
N GLU A 228 -16.28 -3.85 -6.24
CA GLU A 228 -16.81 -5.04 -6.88
C GLU A 228 -15.94 -6.25 -6.52
N GLU A 229 -16.52 -7.43 -6.32
CA GLU A 229 -15.82 -8.71 -6.14
C GLU A 229 -14.47 -8.58 -5.43
N ASN A 230 -14.50 -8.36 -4.13
CA ASN A 230 -13.28 -8.09 -3.39
C ASN A 230 -13.28 -8.85 -2.04
N ALA A 231 -12.11 -9.41 -1.68
CA ALA A 231 -11.98 -10.16 -0.44
C ALA A 231 -10.53 -10.29 0.06
N SER A 232 -10.38 -10.81 1.27
CA SER A 232 -9.15 -11.39 1.84
C SER A 232 -7.93 -10.47 1.75
N CYS A 233 -8.09 -9.16 2.00
CA CYS A 233 -6.98 -8.23 1.95
C CYS A 233 -6.52 -7.79 3.34
N THR A 234 -5.22 -7.60 3.48
CA THR A 234 -4.59 -7.14 4.72
C THR A 234 -3.98 -5.75 4.54
N PHE A 235 -4.34 -4.83 5.46
CA PHE A 235 -3.79 -3.48 5.57
C PHE A 235 -3.10 -3.32 6.91
N THR A 236 -1.78 -3.16 6.92
CA THR A 236 -1.01 -2.99 8.16
C THR A 236 0.07 -1.92 7.99
N GLY A 237 0.18 -1.03 8.97
CA GLY A 237 1.24 -0.02 9.02
C GLY A 237 1.14 1.09 7.96
N ASN A 238 0.02 1.19 7.25
CA ASN A 238 -0.11 2.19 6.20
C ASN A 238 -0.43 3.57 6.77
N ARG A 239 0.08 4.61 6.11
CA ARG A 239 -0.34 6.00 6.28
C ARG A 239 -1.25 6.40 5.13
N ILE A 240 -2.48 6.83 5.46
CA ILE A 240 -3.54 7.09 4.48
C ILE A 240 -4.08 8.49 4.74
N GLU A 241 -3.73 9.45 3.88
CA GLU A 241 -4.00 10.86 4.18
C GLU A 241 -4.33 11.70 2.95
N TRP A 242 -5.10 12.76 3.13
CA TRP A 242 -5.45 13.74 2.10
C TRP A 242 -6.19 13.18 0.88
N ASN A 243 -6.71 11.96 0.96
CA ASN A 243 -7.52 11.36 -0.11
C ASN A 243 -8.97 11.79 0.03
N ARG A 244 -9.81 11.57 -0.99
CA ARG A 244 -11.25 11.82 -0.86
C ARG A 244 -11.87 10.93 0.21
N GLU A 245 -11.70 9.61 0.12
CA GLU A 245 -11.90 8.66 1.22
C GLU A 245 -10.53 8.08 1.62
N GLY A 246 -10.37 7.66 2.88
CA GLY A 246 -9.17 6.92 3.24
C GLY A 246 -9.20 5.51 2.62
N ILE A 247 -10.06 4.64 3.15
CA ILE A 247 -10.37 3.31 2.59
C ILE A 247 -11.87 3.23 2.35
N LEU A 248 -12.27 2.78 1.16
CA LEU A 248 -13.64 2.48 0.78
C LEU A 248 -13.77 1.02 0.34
N ILE A 249 -14.55 0.22 1.07
CA ILE A 249 -14.86 -1.16 0.73
C ILE A 249 -16.36 -1.31 0.57
N VAL A 250 -16.79 -1.79 -0.59
CA VAL A 250 -18.18 -2.09 -0.90
C VAL A 250 -18.33 -3.59 -1.14
N GLY A 251 -19.14 -4.26 -0.33
CA GLY A 251 -19.42 -5.68 -0.45
C GLY A 251 -18.21 -6.60 -0.18
N GLY A 252 -17.21 -6.16 0.56
CA GLY A 252 -15.98 -6.92 0.82
C GLY A 252 -16.15 -8.06 1.83
N ASP A 253 -15.28 -9.06 1.75
CA ASP A 253 -15.21 -10.20 2.66
C ASP A 253 -13.80 -10.45 3.18
N GLY A 254 -13.64 -10.77 4.47
CA GLY A 254 -12.38 -11.24 5.04
C GLY A 254 -11.25 -10.20 5.09
N TYR A 255 -11.52 -8.94 5.39
CA TYR A 255 -10.48 -7.92 5.50
C TYR A 255 -9.86 -7.85 6.89
N ASN A 256 -8.55 -7.62 6.94
CA ASN A 256 -7.81 -7.26 8.14
C ASN A 256 -7.23 -5.85 7.99
N ILE A 257 -7.73 -4.88 8.77
CA ILE A 257 -7.32 -3.46 8.74
C ILE A 257 -6.77 -3.11 10.12
N THR A 258 -5.45 -3.23 10.29
CA THR A 258 -4.83 -3.19 11.61
C THR A 258 -3.61 -2.26 11.65
N GLY A 259 -3.56 -1.38 12.67
CA GLY A 259 -2.37 -0.56 12.93
C GLY A 259 -2.07 0.49 11.86
N ASN A 260 -3.10 0.98 11.16
CA ASN A 260 -2.92 2.03 10.14
C ASN A 260 -3.17 3.42 10.73
N PHE A 261 -2.60 4.42 10.11
CA PHE A 261 -2.79 5.83 10.44
C PHE A 261 -3.57 6.53 9.32
N PHE A 262 -4.75 7.05 9.65
CA PHE A 262 -5.60 7.83 8.74
C PHE A 262 -5.57 9.30 9.13
N ASP A 263 -5.49 10.20 8.16
CA ASP A 263 -5.53 11.63 8.41
C ASP A 263 -6.13 12.41 7.23
N ARG A 264 -6.99 13.38 7.53
CA ARG A 264 -7.53 14.33 6.55
C ARG A 264 -8.19 13.69 5.31
N ALA A 265 -8.99 12.66 5.49
CA ALA A 265 -9.87 12.22 4.42
C ALA A 265 -10.92 13.31 4.12
N GLY A 266 -11.19 13.55 2.85
CA GLY A 266 -12.16 14.57 2.42
C GLY A 266 -13.59 14.26 2.88
N THR A 267 -13.93 12.98 2.92
CA THR A 267 -15.22 12.49 3.46
C THR A 267 -14.97 11.54 4.64
N CYS A 268 -15.04 10.24 4.46
CA CYS A 268 -14.87 9.26 5.53
C CYS A 268 -13.42 8.72 5.61
N GLY A 269 -12.90 8.55 6.83
CA GLY A 269 -11.60 7.91 7.04
C GLY A 269 -11.60 6.45 6.59
N LEU A 270 -12.58 5.68 7.07
CA LEU A 270 -12.76 4.26 6.72
C LEU A 270 -14.25 3.95 6.53
N ALA A 271 -14.66 3.54 5.34
CA ALA A 271 -16.03 3.17 5.01
C ALA A 271 -16.12 1.71 4.57
N ILE A 272 -16.98 0.93 5.25
CA ILE A 272 -17.35 -0.44 4.89
C ILE A 272 -18.85 -0.46 4.62
N LEU A 273 -19.22 -0.72 3.37
CA LEU A 273 -20.60 -0.69 2.90
C LEU A 273 -21.01 -2.07 2.36
N GLY A 274 -21.74 -2.85 3.13
CA GLY A 274 -22.18 -4.20 2.77
C GLY A 274 -21.09 -5.29 2.94
N GLY A 275 -20.07 -5.06 3.79
CA GLY A 275 -18.98 -6.00 4.01
C GLY A 275 -19.25 -7.04 5.07
N GLN A 276 -18.47 -8.13 5.06
CA GLN A 276 -18.56 -9.19 6.07
C GLN A 276 -17.18 -9.72 6.50
N GLN A 277 -17.13 -10.30 7.73
CA GLN A 277 -15.94 -10.92 8.31
C GLN A 277 -14.70 -10.01 8.30
N ILE A 278 -14.86 -8.78 8.79
CA ILE A 278 -13.82 -7.74 8.73
C ILE A 278 -13.33 -7.40 10.14
N SER A 279 -12.01 -7.34 10.30
CA SER A 279 -11.36 -6.83 11.50
C SER A 279 -10.83 -5.42 11.27
N ILE A 280 -11.23 -4.47 12.13
CA ILE A 280 -10.78 -3.07 12.14
C ILE A 280 -10.22 -2.79 13.53
N THR A 281 -8.90 -2.93 13.71
CA THR A 281 -8.32 -2.94 15.05
C THR A 281 -7.04 -2.12 15.14
N GLY A 282 -6.88 -1.39 16.26
CA GLY A 282 -5.62 -0.70 16.54
C GLY A 282 -5.25 0.41 15.56
N ASN A 283 -6.22 0.96 14.84
CA ASN A 283 -5.96 2.06 13.92
C ASN A 283 -6.04 3.41 14.65
N PHE A 284 -5.26 4.39 14.21
CA PHE A 284 -5.40 5.78 14.58
C PHE A 284 -6.04 6.54 13.44
N ILE A 285 -7.23 7.14 13.69
CA ILE A 285 -8.00 7.85 12.66
C ILE A 285 -8.22 9.27 13.12
N LYS A 286 -7.70 10.22 12.36
CA LYS A 286 -7.71 11.64 12.71
C LYS A 286 -8.22 12.48 11.55
N ARG A 287 -9.09 13.42 11.84
CA ARG A 287 -9.56 14.43 10.88
C ARG A 287 -10.11 13.84 9.58
N SER A 288 -11.41 13.88 9.40
CA SER A 288 -12.10 13.46 8.17
C SER A 288 -13.30 14.36 7.95
N GLY A 289 -13.77 14.53 6.69
CA GLY A 289 -15.07 15.14 6.42
C GLY A 289 -15.08 16.54 5.86
N LYS A 290 -13.95 17.12 5.43
CA LYS A 290 -13.89 18.46 4.82
C LYS A 290 -14.86 18.66 3.66
N ASN A 291 -15.00 17.63 2.81
CA ASN A 291 -15.80 17.70 1.58
C ASN A 291 -17.16 17.01 1.73
N ALA A 292 -17.52 16.60 2.94
CA ALA A 292 -18.83 16.00 3.20
C ALA A 292 -19.94 17.04 3.06
N LYS A 293 -21.04 16.63 2.47
CA LYS A 293 -22.19 17.50 2.33
C LYS A 293 -22.96 17.60 3.64
N PRO A 294 -23.57 18.77 3.95
CA PRO A 294 -24.43 18.89 5.12
C PRO A 294 -25.54 17.84 5.13
N GLY A 295 -25.73 17.19 6.27
CA GLY A 295 -26.75 16.15 6.45
C GLY A 295 -26.39 14.76 5.95
N GLU A 296 -25.24 14.59 5.28
CA GLU A 296 -24.69 13.30 4.94
C GLU A 296 -23.77 12.80 6.06
N TYR A 297 -23.79 11.48 6.32
CA TYR A 297 -22.97 10.87 7.36
C TYR A 297 -21.53 10.59 6.90
N ASP A 298 -21.15 11.11 5.75
CA ASP A 298 -19.81 10.97 5.19
C ASP A 298 -18.73 11.75 5.97
N SER A 299 -19.15 12.80 6.71
CA SER A 299 -18.24 13.47 7.64
C SER A 299 -18.01 12.62 8.90
N SER A 300 -17.36 11.49 8.76
CA SER A 300 -17.15 10.52 9.83
C SER A 300 -15.74 9.92 9.82
N GLN A 301 -15.28 9.46 10.98
CA GLN A 301 -14.01 8.71 11.06
C GLN A 301 -14.19 7.31 10.50
N ILE A 302 -15.21 6.60 10.97
CA ILE A 302 -15.56 5.24 10.52
C ILE A 302 -17.05 5.19 10.17
N ARG A 303 -17.38 4.53 9.06
CA ARG A 303 -18.74 4.25 8.62
C ARG A 303 -18.91 2.76 8.31
N LEU A 304 -19.85 2.11 9.01
CA LEU A 304 -20.16 0.69 8.87
C LEU A 304 -21.64 0.53 8.55
N GLU A 305 -22.00 0.10 7.36
CA GLU A 305 -23.39 -0.08 6.95
C GLU A 305 -23.61 -1.45 6.31
N ARG A 306 -24.72 -2.10 6.65
CA ARG A 306 -25.11 -3.41 6.12
C ARG A 306 -23.97 -4.43 6.25
N THR A 307 -23.37 -4.50 7.45
CA THR A 307 -22.20 -5.33 7.70
C THR A 307 -22.53 -6.54 8.56
N ARG A 308 -21.77 -7.62 8.36
CA ARG A 308 -21.92 -8.87 9.10
C ARG A 308 -20.58 -9.40 9.60
N GLY A 309 -20.52 -9.82 10.87
CA GLY A 309 -19.32 -10.42 11.45
C GLY A 309 -18.14 -9.45 11.50
N VAL A 310 -18.40 -8.15 11.69
CA VAL A 310 -17.37 -7.12 11.76
C VAL A 310 -16.95 -6.86 13.20
N THR A 311 -15.66 -6.87 13.46
CA THR A 311 -15.08 -6.38 14.72
C THR A 311 -14.41 -5.02 14.48
N CYS A 312 -14.89 -3.98 15.15
CA CYS A 312 -14.30 -2.64 15.17
C CYS A 312 -13.89 -2.30 16.61
N SER A 313 -12.61 -2.46 16.96
CA SER A 313 -12.18 -2.34 18.34
C SER A 313 -10.74 -1.81 18.50
N ALA A 314 -10.46 -1.27 19.67
CA ALA A 314 -9.15 -0.74 20.03
C ALA A 314 -8.62 0.34 19.05
N ASN A 315 -9.50 1.03 18.32
CA ASN A 315 -9.13 2.15 17.48
C ASN A 315 -9.12 3.45 18.29
N ASN A 316 -8.26 4.38 17.91
CA ASN A 316 -8.17 5.70 18.52
C ASN A 316 -8.62 6.77 17.50
N LEU A 317 -9.67 7.50 17.82
CA LEU A 317 -10.31 8.47 16.93
C LEU A 317 -10.20 9.87 17.50
N GLN A 318 -9.73 10.83 16.68
CA GLN A 318 -9.54 12.22 17.09
C GLN A 318 -10.00 13.19 16.00
N ALA A 319 -10.82 14.16 16.34
CA ALA A 319 -11.27 15.20 15.41
C ALA A 319 -10.10 16.07 14.91
N GLY A 320 -9.23 16.47 15.80
CA GLY A 320 -8.00 17.24 15.47
C GLY A 320 -8.28 18.64 14.91
N ARG A 321 -8.13 19.65 15.74
CA ARG A 321 -8.34 21.06 15.36
C ARG A 321 -7.02 21.82 15.27
N ASP A 322 -6.00 21.23 14.69
CA ASP A 322 -4.64 21.79 14.60
C ASP A 322 -4.37 22.56 13.29
N ASP A 323 -5.34 22.61 12.37
CA ASP A 323 -5.32 23.41 11.15
C ASP A 323 -5.70 24.89 11.43
N ASN A 324 -4.92 25.55 12.27
CA ASN A 324 -5.15 26.90 12.80
C ASN A 324 -6.51 27.07 13.49
N GLY A 325 -7.07 26.01 14.07
CA GLY A 325 -8.35 26.03 14.76
C GLY A 325 -9.58 26.13 13.83
N SER A 326 -9.38 26.11 12.51
CA SER A 326 -10.50 26.21 11.55
C SER A 326 -11.41 24.99 11.61
N GLY A 327 -10.88 23.83 12.00
CA GLY A 327 -11.62 22.59 12.09
C GLY A 327 -12.15 22.07 10.76
N VAL A 328 -11.65 22.57 9.63
CA VAL A 328 -12.12 22.25 8.28
C VAL A 328 -12.11 20.75 7.99
N TRP A 329 -11.09 20.07 8.51
CA TRP A 329 -10.93 18.62 8.36
C TRP A 329 -11.54 17.82 9.52
N SER A 330 -12.14 18.48 10.50
CA SER A 330 -12.66 17.78 11.67
C SER A 330 -14.01 17.13 11.34
N PRO A 331 -14.20 15.83 11.66
CA PRO A 331 -15.41 15.11 11.34
C PRO A 331 -16.59 15.54 12.23
N SER A 332 -17.77 15.59 11.65
CA SER A 332 -19.02 15.76 12.40
C SER A 332 -19.27 14.56 13.32
N TYR A 333 -18.91 13.36 12.87
CA TYR A 333 -19.24 12.10 13.54
C TYR A 333 -17.99 11.24 13.78
N GLY A 334 -17.98 10.52 14.90
CA GLY A 334 -16.94 9.53 15.19
C GLY A 334 -17.18 8.22 14.41
N ILE A 335 -18.06 7.37 14.92
CA ILE A 335 -18.43 6.11 14.28
C ILE A 335 -19.90 6.15 13.91
N VAL A 336 -20.21 5.99 12.62
CA VAL A 336 -21.57 5.89 12.07
C VAL A 336 -21.83 4.42 11.72
N TYR A 337 -22.97 3.87 12.16
CA TYR A 337 -23.28 2.48 11.90
C TYR A 337 -24.77 2.24 11.64
N LYS A 338 -25.04 1.28 10.77
CA LYS A 338 -26.41 0.92 10.32
C LYS A 338 -26.46 -0.55 9.91
N GLU A 339 -27.60 -1.20 10.21
CA GLU A 339 -27.89 -2.56 9.74
C GLU A 339 -26.74 -3.55 10.02
N LEU A 340 -26.30 -3.60 11.27
CA LEU A 340 -25.26 -4.52 11.74
C LEU A 340 -25.84 -5.90 12.07
N GLN A 341 -25.12 -6.99 11.75
CA GLN A 341 -25.45 -8.35 12.12
C GLN A 341 -24.20 -9.09 12.62
N HIS A 342 -24.24 -9.67 13.81
CA HIS A 342 -23.11 -10.35 14.46
C HIS A 342 -21.84 -9.47 14.48
N CYS A 343 -22.00 -8.19 14.78
CA CYS A 343 -20.90 -7.21 14.79
C CYS A 343 -20.59 -6.75 16.20
N VAL A 344 -19.33 -6.41 16.44
CA VAL A 344 -18.88 -5.77 17.67
C VAL A 344 -18.24 -4.43 17.36
N ILE A 345 -18.75 -3.35 17.95
CA ILE A 345 -18.10 -2.03 17.98
C ILE A 345 -17.83 -1.73 19.46
N GLY A 346 -16.60 -1.91 19.89
CA GLY A 346 -16.25 -1.79 21.30
C GLY A 346 -14.82 -1.49 21.60
N ASN A 347 -14.57 -0.94 22.78
CA ASN A 347 -13.23 -0.58 23.24
C ASN A 347 -12.48 0.39 22.33
N ASN A 348 -13.19 1.24 21.58
CA ASN A 348 -12.58 2.33 20.82
C ASN A 348 -12.49 3.58 21.71
N VAL A 349 -11.41 4.35 21.56
CA VAL A 349 -11.22 5.61 22.28
C VAL A 349 -11.53 6.78 21.34
N LEU A 350 -12.52 7.60 21.68
CA LEU A 350 -12.97 8.75 20.92
C LEU A 350 -12.69 10.05 21.68
N HIS A 351 -11.47 10.23 22.17
CA HIS A 351 -11.06 11.46 22.84
C HIS A 351 -10.96 12.61 21.85
N ASP A 352 -11.77 13.67 22.06
CA ASP A 352 -12.01 14.69 21.06
C ASP A 352 -12.38 14.10 19.70
N GLY A 353 -13.20 13.02 19.70
CA GLY A 353 -13.35 12.12 18.57
C GLY A 353 -14.22 12.65 17.44
N ALA A 354 -15.07 13.64 17.69
CA ALA A 354 -15.96 14.24 16.70
C ALA A 354 -16.41 15.64 17.14
N LEU A 355 -17.04 16.40 16.24
CA LEU A 355 -17.58 17.73 16.53
C LEU A 355 -19.01 17.70 17.08
N GLN A 356 -19.84 16.77 16.59
CA GLN A 356 -21.29 16.75 16.87
C GLN A 356 -21.72 15.52 17.65
N GLN A 357 -21.30 14.33 17.23
CA GLN A 357 -21.70 13.09 17.87
C GLN A 357 -20.64 12.01 17.72
N LEU A 358 -20.31 11.33 18.82
CA LEU A 358 -19.28 10.28 18.83
C LEU A 358 -19.74 8.99 18.17
N MET A 359 -20.98 8.56 18.47
CA MET A 359 -21.57 7.32 17.97
C MET A 359 -22.93 7.65 17.36
N VAL A 360 -23.11 7.34 16.09
CA VAL A 360 -24.38 7.57 15.36
C VAL A 360 -24.97 6.23 14.98
N ASP A 361 -26.07 5.89 15.65
CA ASP A 361 -26.87 4.70 15.37
C ASP A 361 -28.00 5.04 14.39
N LEU A 362 -27.94 4.48 13.20
CA LEU A 362 -28.98 4.64 12.17
C LEU A 362 -29.99 3.47 12.15
N GLY A 363 -29.87 2.54 13.09
CA GLY A 363 -30.82 1.45 13.31
C GLY A 363 -30.75 0.31 12.30
N GLY A 364 -31.80 -0.53 12.33
CA GLY A 364 -31.92 -1.67 11.41
C GLY A 364 -31.05 -2.89 11.77
N HIS A 365 -30.57 -2.97 13.01
CA HIS A 365 -29.66 -4.05 13.45
C HIS A 365 -30.38 -5.38 13.56
N GLY A 366 -29.67 -6.43 13.14
CA GLY A 366 -30.08 -7.81 13.32
C GLY A 366 -29.51 -8.43 14.59
N GLU A 367 -29.52 -9.76 14.63
CA GLU A 367 -29.00 -10.53 15.76
C GLU A 367 -27.51 -10.28 15.99
N GLY A 368 -27.10 -10.27 17.26
CA GLY A 368 -25.70 -10.24 17.67
C GLY A 368 -24.97 -8.90 17.41
N ALA A 369 -25.68 -7.81 17.19
CA ALA A 369 -25.09 -6.49 17.15
C ALA A 369 -24.77 -6.01 18.58
N VAL A 370 -23.48 -5.76 18.87
CA VAL A 370 -23.02 -5.30 20.18
C VAL A 370 -22.22 -4.00 20.01
N VAL A 371 -22.75 -2.92 20.57
CA VAL A 371 -22.07 -1.61 20.60
C VAL A 371 -21.94 -1.17 22.04
N LYS A 372 -20.70 -1.18 22.59
CA LYS A 372 -20.46 -0.84 24.00
C LYS A 372 -19.02 -0.42 24.26
N ASP A 373 -18.80 0.16 25.41
CA ASP A 373 -17.45 0.47 25.93
C ASP A 373 -16.58 1.29 24.95
N ASN A 374 -17.18 2.34 24.35
CA ASN A 374 -16.48 3.28 23.48
C ASN A 374 -16.37 4.65 24.17
N PRO A 375 -15.41 4.81 25.14
CA PRO A 375 -15.26 6.05 25.88
C PRO A 375 -14.75 7.20 25.00
N GLY A 376 -15.21 8.41 25.33
CA GLY A 376 -14.72 9.59 24.62
C GLY A 376 -15.46 10.87 25.01
N CYS A 377 -15.08 11.93 24.32
CA CYS A 377 -15.71 13.26 24.43
C CYS A 377 -15.74 13.93 23.06
N LEU A 378 -16.64 14.90 22.91
CA LEU A 378 -16.64 15.77 21.74
C LEU A 378 -15.46 16.71 21.76
N SER A 379 -14.97 17.06 20.60
CA SER A 379 -13.93 18.08 20.47
C SER A 379 -14.48 19.44 20.90
N PRO A 380 -13.81 20.18 21.79
CA PRO A 380 -14.26 21.48 22.26
C PRO A 380 -14.41 22.46 21.11
N GLN A 381 -15.44 23.32 21.16
CA GLN A 381 -15.58 24.39 20.19
C GLN A 381 -14.40 25.40 20.35
N PRO A 382 -13.91 25.99 19.25
CA PRO A 382 -12.89 27.04 19.33
C PRO A 382 -13.43 28.19 20.23
N LYS A 383 -12.60 28.66 21.14
CA LYS A 383 -12.95 29.86 21.92
C LYS A 383 -13.04 31.03 20.94
N GLY A 384 -14.24 31.56 20.68
CA GLY A 384 -14.44 32.76 19.86
C GLY A 384 -15.29 32.59 18.59
N SER A 385 -15.93 31.45 18.35
CA SER A 385 -16.96 31.31 17.32
C SER A 385 -18.34 31.50 17.95
N ALA A 386 -18.66 32.74 18.32
CA ALA A 386 -20.01 33.19 18.61
C ALA A 386 -20.39 34.31 17.64
#